data_fd73dc163c6f1e5e5730364ee7d1e56d
#
_entry.id   fd73dc163c6f1e5e5730364ee7d1e56d
#
_cell.length_a   1.000
_cell.length_b   1.000
_cell.length_c   1.000
_cell.angle_alpha   90.00
_cell.angle_beta   90.00
_cell.angle_gamma   90.00
#
_symmetry.space_group_name_H-M   'P 1'
#
loop_
_entity.id
_entity.type
_entity.pdbx_description
1 polymer ?
#
loop_
_entity_poly.entity_id
_entity_poly.type
_entity_poly.pdbx_seq_one_letter_code
_entity_poly.pdbx_strand_id
1 'polypeptide(L)' 'MLSENDKIIAHVSSAIAVYSIRNSNGTLTDDISMIDFILKTMPKNLEAKVSIDLIDDIFSYVSGTHFDT' A
#
# COMPACT_ATOMS: atom_id res chain seq x y z
N MET A 1 3.62 5.28 -20.41
CA MET A 1 4.04 5.99 -19.18
C MET A 1 2.88 6.05 -18.19
N LEU A 2 3.15 5.82 -16.93
CA LEU A 2 2.10 5.83 -15.91
C LEU A 2 1.72 7.26 -15.55
N SER A 3 0.42 7.52 -15.43
CA SER A 3 -0.08 8.77 -14.87
C SER A 3 0.24 8.83 -13.37
N GLU A 4 0.08 10.00 -12.75
CA GLU A 4 0.24 10.11 -11.30
C GLU A 4 -0.70 9.18 -10.55
N ASN A 5 -1.94 9.10 -11.01
CA ASN A 5 -2.93 8.22 -10.40
C ASN A 5 -2.52 6.75 -10.51
N ASP A 6 -2.01 6.35 -11.67
CA ASP A 6 -1.52 4.98 -11.86
C ASP A 6 -0.33 4.68 -10.94
N LYS A 7 0.56 5.65 -10.76
CA LYS A 7 1.71 5.50 -9.85
C LYS A 7 1.26 5.32 -8.40
N ILE A 8 0.25 6.08 -7.99
CA ILE A 8 -0.32 5.95 -6.64
C ILE A 8 -0.89 4.55 -6.44
N ILE A 9 -1.70 4.09 -7.38
CA ILE A 9 -2.32 2.76 -7.31
C ILE A 9 -1.24 1.67 -7.27
N ALA A 10 -0.23 1.77 -8.14
CA ALA A 10 0.85 0.80 -8.17
C ALA A 10 1.64 0.79 -6.87
N HIS A 11 1.95 1.98 -6.32
CA HIS A 11 2.70 2.07 -5.07
C HIS A 11 1.91 1.47 -3.90
N VAL A 12 0.64 1.85 -3.76
CA VAL A 12 -0.19 1.36 -2.67
C VAL A 12 -0.35 -0.16 -2.75
N SER A 13 -0.61 -0.68 -3.94
CA SER A 13 -0.74 -2.13 -4.15
C SER A 13 0.53 -2.87 -3.79
N SER A 14 1.69 -2.36 -4.22
CA SER A 14 2.99 -2.95 -3.91
C SER A 14 3.29 -2.90 -2.42
N ALA A 15 3.00 -1.77 -1.78
CA ALA A 15 3.26 -1.59 -0.36
C ALA A 15 2.39 -2.55 0.49
N ILE A 16 1.14 -2.73 0.10
CA ILE A 16 0.24 -3.68 0.77
C ILE A 16 0.83 -5.10 0.70
N ALA A 17 1.28 -5.51 -0.49
CA ALA A 17 1.86 -6.84 -0.69
C ALA A 17 3.13 -7.00 0.15
N VAL A 18 4.04 -6.04 0.09
CA VAL A 18 5.31 -6.10 0.84
C VAL A 18 5.05 -6.14 2.34
N TYR A 19 4.16 -5.28 2.83
CA TYR A 19 3.82 -5.25 4.24
C TYR A 19 3.26 -6.61 4.71
N SER A 20 2.34 -7.18 3.92
CA SER A 20 1.72 -8.46 4.26
C SER A 20 2.75 -9.59 4.31
N ILE A 21 3.66 -9.64 3.34
CA ILE A 21 4.71 -10.64 3.28
C ILE A 21 5.65 -10.52 4.49
N ARG A 22 6.10 -9.29 4.79
CA ARG A 22 7.01 -9.06 5.90
C ARG A 22 6.37 -9.37 7.24
N ASN A 23 5.09 -9.03 7.39
CA ASN A 23 4.35 -9.33 8.60
C ASN A 23 4.22 -10.84 8.81
N SER A 24 3.91 -11.59 7.76
CA SER A 24 3.80 -13.04 7.82
C SER A 24 5.15 -13.70 8.15
N ASN A 25 6.23 -13.17 7.60
CA ASN A 25 7.57 -13.73 7.80
C ASN A 25 8.24 -13.28 9.09
N GLY A 26 7.64 -12.33 9.80
CA GLY A 26 8.25 -11.77 10.99
C GLY A 26 9.45 -10.88 10.70
N THR A 27 9.56 -10.37 9.47
CA THR A 27 10.70 -9.52 9.06
C THR A 27 10.39 -8.04 9.10
N LEU A 28 9.18 -7.68 9.54
CA LEU A 28 8.82 -6.29 9.72
C LEU A 28 9.57 -5.75 10.94
N THR A 29 10.48 -4.81 10.71
CA THR A 29 11.37 -4.32 11.76
C THR A 29 10.73 -3.24 12.63
N ASP A 30 9.76 -2.53 12.09
CA ASP A 30 9.06 -1.45 12.80
C ASP A 30 7.64 -1.91 13.12
N ASP A 31 7.17 -1.54 14.31
CA ASP A 31 5.79 -1.83 14.71
C ASP A 31 4.89 -0.69 14.22
N ILE A 32 4.68 -0.66 12.91
CA ILE A 32 3.85 0.37 12.28
C ILE A 32 2.65 -0.26 11.59
N SER A 33 1.58 0.50 11.46
CA SER A 33 0.38 0.06 10.75
C SER A 33 0.65 0.00 9.24
N MET A 34 -0.21 -0.74 8.52
CA MET A 34 -0.11 -0.83 7.07
C MET A 34 -0.24 0.56 6.42
N ILE A 35 -1.17 1.38 6.89
CA ILE A 35 -1.37 2.74 6.36
C ILE A 35 -0.10 3.58 6.56
N ASP A 36 0.49 3.53 7.75
CA ASP A 36 1.72 4.26 8.03
C ASP A 36 2.86 3.77 7.14
N PHE A 37 2.96 2.46 6.93
CA PHE A 37 3.98 1.88 6.06
C PHE A 37 3.80 2.38 4.61
N ILE A 38 2.57 2.40 4.12
CA ILE A 38 2.25 2.89 2.77
C ILE A 38 2.69 4.34 2.62
N LEU A 39 2.30 5.19 3.57
CA LEU A 39 2.60 6.62 3.51
C LEU A 39 4.08 6.90 3.68
N LYS A 40 4.74 6.18 4.58
CA LYS A 40 6.18 6.35 4.85
C LYS A 40 7.04 6.03 3.62
N THR A 41 6.64 5.03 2.85
CA THR A 41 7.42 4.60 1.68
C THR A 41 7.03 5.33 0.40
N MET A 42 5.98 6.13 0.43
CA MET A 42 5.48 6.83 -0.74
C MET A 42 6.31 8.07 -1.06
N PRO A 43 6.59 8.36 -2.35
CA PRO A 43 7.21 9.62 -2.72
C PRO A 43 6.36 10.80 -2.26
N LYS A 44 7.00 11.83 -1.75
CA LYS A 44 6.30 12.98 -1.14
C LYS A 44 5.35 13.68 -2.10
N ASN A 45 5.71 13.75 -3.39
CA ASN A 45 4.85 14.38 -4.38
C ASN A 45 3.55 13.61 -4.63
N LEU A 46 3.55 12.31 -4.35
CA LEU A 46 2.34 11.49 -4.48
C LEU A 46 1.57 11.43 -3.17
N GLU A 47 2.27 11.49 -2.04
CA GLU A 47 1.66 11.42 -0.71
C GLU A 47 0.59 12.50 -0.52
N ALA A 48 0.84 13.69 -1.03
CA ALA A 48 -0.10 14.81 -0.91
C ALA A 48 -1.39 14.58 -1.70
N LYS A 49 -1.38 13.64 -2.64
CA LYS A 49 -2.51 13.39 -3.55
C LYS A 49 -3.29 12.13 -3.22
N VAL A 50 -2.79 11.33 -2.29
CA VAL A 50 -3.48 10.10 -1.89
C VAL A 50 -4.45 10.40 -0.74
N SER A 51 -5.59 9.71 -0.72
CA SER A 51 -6.55 9.81 0.36
C SER A 51 -6.65 8.47 1.08
N ILE A 52 -7.14 8.50 2.31
CA ILE A 52 -7.39 7.27 3.07
C ILE A 52 -8.44 6.42 2.37
N ASP A 53 -9.47 7.05 1.79
CA ASP A 53 -10.52 6.34 1.06
C ASP A 53 -9.93 5.58 -0.13
N LEU A 54 -9.00 6.19 -0.85
CA LEU A 54 -8.34 5.53 -1.98
C LEU A 54 -7.51 4.34 -1.50
N ILE A 55 -6.80 4.49 -0.41
CA ILE A 55 -6.01 3.40 0.17
C ILE A 55 -6.94 2.24 0.57
N ASP A 56 -8.05 2.54 1.21
CA ASP A 56 -9.03 1.52 1.61
C ASP A 56 -9.61 0.80 0.40
N ASP A 57 -9.93 1.52 -0.66
CA ASP A 57 -10.46 0.92 -1.88
C ASP A 57 -9.45 -0.03 -2.52
N ILE A 58 -8.19 0.40 -2.60
CA ILE A 58 -7.13 -0.42 -3.15
C ILE A 58 -6.89 -1.64 -2.28
N PHE A 59 -6.88 -1.46 -0.96
CA PHE A 59 -6.70 -2.56 -0.01
C PHE A 59 -7.82 -3.60 -0.17
N SER A 60 -9.04 -3.16 -0.27
CA SER A 60 -10.19 -4.05 -0.45
C SER A 60 -10.08 -4.85 -1.74
N TYR A 61 -9.67 -4.19 -2.82
CA TYR A 61 -9.49 -4.86 -4.11
C TYR A 61 -8.37 -5.89 -4.05
N VAL A 62 -7.20 -5.50 -3.51
CA VAL A 62 -6.03 -6.37 -3.42
C VAL A 62 -6.34 -7.57 -2.52
N SER A 63 -6.95 -7.33 -1.37
CA SER A 63 -7.30 -8.40 -0.43
C SER A 63 -8.28 -9.39 -1.04
N GLY A 64 -9.32 -8.87 -1.70
CA GLY A 64 -10.32 -9.73 -2.34
C GLY A 64 -9.79 -10.50 -3.53
N THR A 65 -8.79 -9.94 -4.23
CA THR A 65 -8.25 -10.55 -5.44
C THR A 65 -7.13 -11.53 -5.14
N HIS A 66 -6.25 -11.20 -4.20
CA HIS A 66 -5.01 -11.96 -3.99
C HIS A 66 -4.93 -12.73 -2.68
N PHE A 67 -5.68 -12.33 -1.66
CA PHE A 67 -5.57 -12.93 -0.33
C PHE A 67 -6.83 -13.64 0.14
N ASP A 68 -7.96 -13.32 -0.43
CA ASP A 68 -9.24 -13.92 -0.07
C ASP A 68 -9.57 -15.04 -1.08
N THR A 69 -9.05 -16.20 -0.85
CA THR A 69 -9.29 -17.36 -1.72
C THR A 69 -10.07 -18.46 -1.04
#